data_a1be19b3b64219abcd1c01f64be8ad98
#
_entry.id   a1be19b3b64219abcd1c01f64be8ad98
#
_cell.length_a   1.000
_cell.length_b   1.000
_cell.length_c   1.000
_cell.angle_alpha   90.00
_cell.angle_beta   90.00
_cell.angle_gamma   90.00
#
_symmetry.space_group_name_H-M   'P 1'
#
loop_
_entity.id
_entity.type
_entity.pdbx_description
1 polymer ?
#
loop_
_entity_poly.entity_id
_entity_poly.type
_entity_poly.pdbx_seq_one_letter_code
_entity_poly.pdbx_strand_id
1 'polypeptide(L)'
;MAEFVAVSRADELGEGDMRAFEVGGLKIAVANVDGDFYAFGDTCTHRACSLAGGDLEGTTVICPCHGSEFDVTSGAVLQGPAREPVETYETRIEGEDLEVKG
;
A
#
# COMPACT_ATOMS: atom_id res chain seq x y z
N MET A 1 11.25 14.37 -9.49
CA MET A 1 11.34 13.20 -10.37
C MET A 1 11.28 11.93 -9.53
N ALA A 2 10.39 11.02 -9.91
CA ALA A 2 10.22 9.81 -9.12
C ALA A 2 11.35 8.81 -9.37
N GLU A 3 11.91 8.29 -8.31
CA GLU A 3 12.96 7.29 -8.37
C GLU A 3 12.59 6.11 -7.49
N PHE A 4 13.11 4.93 -7.82
CA PHE A 4 12.95 3.77 -6.96
C PHE A 4 13.81 3.91 -5.72
N VAL A 5 13.19 3.67 -4.56
CA VAL A 5 13.85 3.75 -3.25
C VAL A 5 13.64 2.42 -2.54
N ALA A 6 14.72 1.83 -2.05
CA ALA A 6 14.63 0.61 -1.27
C ALA A 6 13.94 0.91 0.06
N VAL A 7 12.87 0.19 0.38
CA VAL A 7 12.11 0.39 1.62
C VAL A 7 12.33 -0.74 2.61
N SER A 8 12.61 -1.95 2.13
CA SER A 8 12.91 -3.10 2.97
C SER A 8 13.52 -4.20 2.11
N ARG A 9 13.87 -5.31 2.75
CA ARG A 9 14.16 -6.53 1.99
C ARG A 9 12.83 -7.16 1.59
N ALA A 10 12.81 -7.78 0.41
CA ALA A 10 11.60 -8.40 -0.10
C ALA A 10 11.09 -9.51 0.82
N ASP A 11 12.00 -10.23 1.49
CA ASP A 11 11.63 -11.33 2.38
C ASP A 11 11.14 -10.87 3.76
N GLU A 12 11.20 -9.58 4.07
CA GLU A 12 10.70 -9.05 5.34
C GLU A 12 9.18 -8.85 5.32
N LEU A 13 8.58 -8.81 4.13
CA LEU A 13 7.15 -8.64 3.98
C LEU A 13 6.57 -9.91 3.37
N GLY A 14 6.02 -10.78 4.22
CA GLY A 14 5.47 -12.06 3.81
C GLY A 14 4.12 -11.94 3.09
N GLU A 15 3.67 -13.02 2.47
CA GLU A 15 2.37 -13.05 1.80
C GLU A 15 1.25 -12.73 2.77
N GLY A 16 0.35 -11.84 2.35
CA GLY A 16 -0.75 -11.38 3.18
C GLY A 16 -0.38 -10.27 4.16
N ASP A 17 0.88 -9.89 4.21
CA ASP A 17 1.34 -8.80 5.08
C ASP A 17 1.27 -7.46 4.38
N MET A 18 1.19 -6.41 5.18
CA MET A 18 1.09 -5.04 4.71
C MET A 18 1.87 -4.16 5.70
N ARG A 19 2.64 -3.21 5.17
CA ARG A 19 3.46 -2.32 6.00
C ARG A 19 3.53 -0.94 5.38
N ALA A 20 3.56 0.09 6.24
CA ALA A 20 3.73 1.47 5.81
C ALA A 20 5.20 1.87 5.85
N PHE A 21 5.62 2.65 4.86
CA PHE A 21 6.96 3.21 4.76
C PHE A 21 6.85 4.69 4.41
N GLU A 22 7.87 5.46 4.77
CA GLU A 22 7.96 6.85 4.35
C GLU A 22 8.98 6.94 3.22
N VAL A 23 8.54 7.45 2.07
CA VAL A 23 9.36 7.57 0.87
C VAL A 23 9.26 9.00 0.37
N GLY A 24 10.35 9.77 0.47
CA GLY A 24 10.36 11.15 0.00
C GLY A 24 9.31 12.04 0.63
N GLY A 25 8.99 11.81 1.91
CA GLY A 25 7.95 12.56 2.62
C GLY A 25 6.54 12.02 2.43
N LEU A 26 6.38 10.98 1.61
CA LEU A 26 5.08 10.35 1.38
C LEU A 26 4.94 9.11 2.25
N LYS A 27 3.76 8.92 2.82
CA LYS A 27 3.43 7.67 3.52
C LYS A 27 2.85 6.70 2.51
N ILE A 28 3.57 5.60 2.28
CA ILE A 28 3.21 4.60 1.29
C ILE A 28 3.05 3.26 1.98
N ALA A 29 1.93 2.59 1.73
CA ALA A 29 1.71 1.23 2.19
C ALA A 29 2.12 0.27 1.09
N VAL A 30 2.73 -0.85 1.46
CA VAL A 30 3.06 -1.92 0.53
C VAL A 30 2.40 -3.20 1.04
N ALA A 31 1.67 -3.87 0.16
CA ALA A 31 1.01 -5.13 0.45
C ALA A 31 1.63 -6.24 -0.39
N ASN A 32 1.86 -7.38 0.22
CA ASN A 32 2.28 -8.60 -0.48
C ASN A 32 1.05 -9.47 -0.70
N VAL A 33 0.61 -9.57 -1.95
CA VAL A 33 -0.53 -10.41 -2.32
C VAL A 33 -0.01 -11.55 -3.17
N ASP A 34 0.03 -12.74 -2.60
CA ASP A 34 0.50 -13.97 -3.28
C ASP A 34 1.88 -13.83 -3.93
N GLY A 35 2.77 -13.07 -3.30
CA GLY A 35 4.12 -12.85 -3.79
C GLY A 35 4.29 -11.62 -4.67
N ASP A 36 3.20 -10.94 -5.02
CA ASP A 36 3.25 -9.69 -5.77
C ASP A 36 3.13 -8.52 -4.81
N PHE A 37 3.97 -7.51 -5.01
CA PHE A 37 3.97 -6.31 -4.16
C PHE A 37 3.21 -5.19 -4.82
N TYR A 38 2.30 -4.57 -4.06
CA TYR A 38 1.51 -3.42 -4.51
C TYR A 38 1.72 -2.28 -3.54
N ALA A 39 2.09 -1.11 -4.05
CA ALA A 39 2.30 0.09 -3.25
C ALA A 39 1.19 1.11 -3.50
N PHE A 40 0.68 1.70 -2.45
CA PHE A 40 -0.42 2.65 -2.52
C PHE A 40 -0.30 3.66 -1.37
N GLY A 41 -1.01 4.78 -1.49
CA GLY A 41 -1.02 5.79 -0.44
C GLY A 41 -1.56 5.19 0.87
N ASP A 42 -0.81 5.34 1.95
CA ASP A 42 -1.18 4.76 3.25
C ASP A 42 -2.32 5.50 3.93
N THR A 43 -2.54 6.76 3.57
CA THR A 43 -3.56 7.59 4.23
C THR A 43 -4.93 7.37 3.59
N CYS A 44 -5.89 6.93 4.40
CA CYS A 44 -7.27 6.76 3.93
C CYS A 44 -7.83 8.11 3.46
N THR A 45 -8.44 8.14 2.27
CA THR A 45 -8.94 9.38 1.69
C THR A 45 -10.19 9.92 2.40
N HIS A 46 -10.87 9.07 3.17
CA HIS A 46 -12.01 9.51 3.99
C HIS A 46 -11.55 10.15 5.29
N ARG A 47 -10.62 9.49 5.97
CA ARG A 47 -10.02 9.95 7.23
C ARG A 47 -8.53 9.64 7.18
N ALA A 48 -7.73 10.42 7.87
CA ALA A 48 -6.27 10.25 7.87
C ALA A 48 -5.82 9.06 8.72
N CYS A 49 -6.42 7.89 8.50
CA CYS A 49 -6.03 6.66 9.16
C CYS A 49 -5.06 5.89 8.28
N SER A 50 -4.11 5.19 8.90
CA SER A 50 -3.17 4.37 8.17
C SER A 50 -3.85 3.11 7.65
N LEU A 51 -3.86 2.93 6.33
CA LEU A 51 -4.43 1.74 5.72
C LEU A 51 -3.61 0.49 6.06
N ALA A 52 -2.30 0.65 6.25
CA ALA A 52 -1.44 -0.46 6.65
C ALA A 52 -1.76 -0.98 8.06
N GLY A 53 -2.45 -0.19 8.86
CA GLY A 53 -2.95 -0.62 10.17
C GLY A 53 -4.25 -1.40 10.11
N GLY A 54 -4.86 -1.51 8.93
CA GLY A 54 -6.10 -2.24 8.73
C GLY A 54 -5.89 -3.68 8.29
N ASP A 55 -6.86 -4.22 7.58
CA ASP A 55 -6.84 -5.61 7.11
C ASP A 55 -6.58 -5.67 5.62
N LEU A 56 -5.92 -6.73 5.19
CA LEU A 56 -5.72 -7.05 3.78
C LEU A 56 -6.41 -8.39 3.49
N GLU A 57 -7.38 -8.36 2.57
CA GLU A 57 -8.09 -9.57 2.13
C GLU A 57 -7.95 -9.69 0.63
N GLY A 58 -7.13 -10.64 0.17
CA GLY A 58 -6.82 -10.74 -1.25
C GLY A 58 -6.17 -9.45 -1.74
N THR A 59 -6.82 -8.76 -2.69
CA THR A 59 -6.35 -7.48 -3.23
C THR A 59 -7.10 -6.28 -2.63
N THR A 60 -7.86 -6.50 -1.55
CA THR A 60 -8.65 -5.45 -0.91
C THR A 60 -8.02 -5.05 0.42
N VAL A 61 -7.76 -3.75 0.60
CA VAL A 61 -7.36 -3.20 1.89
C VAL A 61 -8.58 -2.55 2.55
N ILE A 62 -8.75 -2.82 3.84
CA ILE A 62 -9.88 -2.32 4.63
C ILE A 62 -9.37 -1.34 5.66
N CYS A 63 -9.86 -0.10 5.59
CA CYS A 63 -9.50 0.96 6.52
C CYS A 63 -9.96 0.61 7.94
N PRO A 64 -9.08 0.70 8.94
CA PRO A 64 -9.44 0.31 10.31
C PRO A 64 -10.39 1.28 11.00
N CYS A 65 -10.56 2.49 10.48
CA CYS A 65 -11.39 3.51 11.13
C CYS A 65 -12.88 3.35 10.84
N HIS A 66 -13.27 3.32 9.57
CA HIS A 66 -14.68 3.30 9.17
C HIS A 66 -15.01 2.25 8.12
N GLY A 67 -14.09 1.34 7.84
CA GLY A 67 -14.35 0.21 6.95
C GLY A 67 -14.34 0.53 5.46
N SER A 68 -13.80 1.69 5.05
CA SER A 68 -13.62 1.96 3.62
C SER A 68 -12.72 0.89 3.00
N GLU A 69 -13.03 0.48 1.77
CA GLU A 69 -12.26 -0.56 1.08
C GLU A 69 -11.69 -0.01 -0.21
N PHE A 70 -10.45 -0.40 -0.47
CA PHE A 70 -9.73 0.02 -1.68
C PHE A 70 -9.08 -1.21 -2.34
N ASP A 71 -9.01 -1.18 -3.66
CA ASP A 71 -8.27 -2.18 -4.42
C ASP A 71 -6.80 -1.78 -4.43
N VAL A 72 -5.92 -2.61 -3.89
CA VAL A 72 -4.49 -2.28 -3.79
C VAL A 72 -3.81 -2.27 -5.16
N THR A 73 -4.39 -2.89 -6.18
CA THR A 73 -3.81 -2.96 -7.52
C THR A 73 -4.07 -1.69 -8.34
N SER A 74 -5.19 -1.01 -8.08
CA SER A 74 -5.60 0.18 -8.85
C SER A 74 -5.80 1.43 -8.00
N GLY A 75 -5.95 1.26 -6.68
CA GLY A 75 -6.28 2.34 -5.77
C GLY A 75 -7.76 2.67 -5.73
N ALA A 76 -8.58 2.01 -6.52
CA ALA A 76 -10.00 2.32 -6.63
C ALA A 76 -10.76 2.08 -5.33
N VAL A 77 -11.74 2.94 -5.04
CA VAL A 77 -12.64 2.74 -3.91
C VAL A 77 -13.61 1.61 -4.24
N LEU A 78 -13.65 0.60 -3.38
CA LEU A 78 -14.58 -0.52 -3.50
C LEU A 78 -15.78 -0.36 -2.59
N GLN A 79 -15.60 0.32 -1.45
CA GLN A 79 -16.67 0.56 -0.50
C GLN A 79 -16.41 1.84 0.28
N GLY A 80 -17.47 2.66 0.45
CA GLY A 80 -17.41 3.87 1.26
C GLY A 80 -17.22 3.58 2.74
N PRO A 81 -17.08 4.63 3.53
CA PRO A 81 -17.43 6.03 3.21
C PRO A 81 -16.43 6.82 2.37
N ALA A 82 -15.23 6.29 2.08
CA ALA A 82 -14.30 6.98 1.19
C ALA A 82 -14.91 7.13 -0.21
N ARG A 83 -14.61 8.27 -0.87
CA ARG A 83 -15.13 8.58 -2.20
C ARG A 83 -14.03 8.76 -3.23
N GLU A 84 -12.79 8.95 -2.78
CA GLU A 84 -11.66 9.17 -3.65
C GLU A 84 -10.70 7.99 -3.60
N PRO A 85 -10.11 7.61 -4.75
CA PRO A 85 -9.13 6.52 -4.77
C PRO A 85 -7.85 6.95 -4.06
N VAL A 86 -7.04 5.97 -3.67
CA VAL A 86 -5.68 6.24 -3.20
C VAL A 86 -4.74 6.20 -4.40
N GLU A 87 -3.61 6.92 -4.29
CA GLU A 87 -2.55 6.83 -5.30
C GLU A 87 -1.92 5.45 -5.27
N THR A 88 -1.46 5.00 -6.42
CA THR A 88 -0.66 3.77 -6.51
C THR A 88 0.75 4.11 -7.00
N TYR A 89 1.70 3.26 -6.63
CA TYR A 89 3.11 3.47 -6.94
C TYR A 89 3.71 2.18 -7.49
N GLU A 90 4.67 2.30 -8.37
CA GLU A 90 5.35 1.14 -8.92
C GLU A 90 6.26 0.49 -7.88
N THR A 91 6.36 -0.83 -7.92
CA THR A 91 7.29 -1.59 -7.10
C THR A 91 8.20 -2.41 -7.99
N ARG A 92 9.37 -2.76 -7.47
CA ARG A 92 10.24 -3.73 -8.13
C ARG A 92 11.11 -4.43 -7.09
N ILE A 93 11.64 -5.57 -7.46
CA ILE A 93 12.64 -6.27 -6.67
C ILE A 93 13.98 -6.08 -7.36
N GLU A 94 14.94 -5.52 -6.65
CA GLU A 94 16.31 -5.34 -7.13
C GLU A 94 17.24 -6.12 -6.21
N GLY A 95 17.75 -7.27 -6.72
CA GLY A 95 18.48 -8.20 -5.86
C GLY A 95 17.56 -8.75 -4.79
N GLU A 96 17.84 -8.41 -3.52
CA GLU A 96 17.00 -8.84 -2.39
C GLU A 96 16.15 -7.69 -1.84
N ASP A 97 16.25 -6.51 -2.45
CA ASP A 97 15.57 -5.32 -1.95
C ASP A 97 14.23 -5.10 -2.64
N LEU A 98 13.24 -4.72 -1.84
CA LEU A 98 11.96 -4.24 -2.32
C LEU A 98 12.08 -2.73 -2.49
N GLU A 99 11.82 -2.25 -3.69
CA GLU A 99 11.88 -0.84 -4.02
C GLU A 99 10.54 -0.29 -4.46
N VAL A 100 10.28 0.95 -4.10
CA VAL A 100 9.06 1.67 -4.45
C VAL A 100 9.45 2.96 -5.15
N LYS A 101 8.74 3.26 -6.22
CA LYS A 101 8.92 4.49 -6.97
C LYS A 101 7.89 5.52 -6.49
N GLY A 102 8.37 6.42 -5.67
CA GLY A 102 7.50 7.43 -5.04
C GLY A 102 7.65 8.82 -5.55
#